data_92850468defacf14b0173dec090ed416
#
_entry.id   92850468defacf14b0173dec090ed416
#
_cell.length_a   1.000
_cell.length_b   1.000
_cell.length_c   1.000
_cell.angle_alpha   90.00
_cell.angle_beta   90.00
_cell.angle_gamma   90.00
#
_symmetry.space_group_name_H-M   'P 1'
#
loop_
_entity.id
_entity.type
_entity.pdbx_description
1 polymer ?
#
loop_
_entity_poly.entity_id
_entity_poly.type
_entity_poly.pdbx_seq_one_letter_code
_entity_poly.pdbx_strand_id
1 'polypeptide(L)'
;EAWVDAIPLQQAIEELAAFAPDSILAGWSVQTEWDFLCEACLQLQIPYFFTHRLLEVYTLAFVHFYKETDMKYINLSKVSKALGIPLDQHKPDSDVRATYEIFKKLFAQQT
;
A
#
# COMPACT_ATOMS: atom_id res chain seq x y z
N GLU A 1 6.83 -17.84 15.60
CA GLU A 1 5.73 -17.62 14.68
C GLU A 1 5.42 -16.15 14.49
N ALA A 2 4.99 -15.81 13.29
CA ALA A 2 4.74 -14.41 12.92
C ALA A 2 3.61 -13.77 13.73
N TRP A 3 2.71 -14.57 14.31
CA TRP A 3 1.51 -14.06 14.98
C TRP A 3 1.58 -14.09 16.51
N VAL A 4 2.73 -14.48 17.07
CA VAL A 4 2.87 -14.57 18.53
C VAL A 4 2.64 -13.22 19.22
N ASP A 5 3.12 -12.14 18.59
CA ASP A 5 3.01 -10.79 19.14
C ASP A 5 1.87 -9.99 18.53
N ALA A 6 0.92 -10.64 17.86
CA ALA A 6 -0.21 -9.94 17.25
C ALA A 6 -1.10 -9.31 18.34
N ILE A 7 -1.56 -8.08 18.07
CA ILE A 7 -2.46 -7.36 18.97
C ILE A 7 -3.91 -7.50 18.47
N PRO A 8 -4.89 -7.28 19.35
CA PRO A 8 -6.30 -7.31 18.91
C PRO A 8 -6.58 -6.31 17.79
N LEU A 9 -7.49 -6.67 16.90
CA LEU A 9 -7.85 -5.83 15.76
C LEU A 9 -8.26 -4.42 16.20
N GLN A 10 -9.08 -4.30 17.23
CA GLN A 10 -9.52 -2.99 17.71
C GLN A 10 -8.32 -2.12 18.10
N GLN A 11 -7.37 -2.70 18.84
CA GLN A 11 -6.18 -1.96 19.25
C GLN A 11 -5.37 -1.53 18.04
N ALA A 12 -5.19 -2.42 17.05
CA ALA A 12 -4.43 -2.10 15.84
C ALA A 12 -5.08 -0.93 15.09
N ILE A 13 -6.40 -0.95 14.94
CA ILE A 13 -7.12 0.13 14.24
C ILE A 13 -7.01 1.45 15.00
N GLU A 14 -7.15 1.40 16.32
CA GLU A 14 -7.04 2.62 17.15
C GLU A 14 -5.64 3.20 17.10
N GLU A 15 -4.61 2.36 17.10
CA GLU A 15 -3.23 2.84 16.99
C GLU A 15 -2.97 3.45 15.62
N LEU A 16 -3.51 2.84 14.56
CA LEU A 16 -3.37 3.38 13.22
C LEU A 16 -4.05 4.74 13.10
N ALA A 17 -5.25 4.87 13.65
CA ALA A 17 -5.98 6.14 13.63
C ALA A 17 -5.23 7.25 14.37
N ALA A 18 -4.60 6.91 15.49
CA ALA A 18 -3.80 7.87 16.26
C ALA A 18 -2.50 8.24 15.55
N PHE A 19 -1.91 7.27 14.84
CA PHE A 19 -0.64 7.47 14.14
C PHE A 19 -0.78 8.40 12.94
N ALA A 20 -1.86 8.26 12.16
CA ALA A 20 -1.97 8.95 10.87
C ALA A 20 -3.41 9.44 10.62
N PRO A 21 -3.95 10.33 11.48
CA PRO A 21 -5.32 10.83 11.26
C PRO A 21 -5.39 11.67 9.99
N ASP A 22 -6.53 11.64 9.32
CA ASP A 22 -6.81 12.43 8.11
C ASP A 22 -5.84 12.21 6.97
N SER A 23 -5.17 11.07 6.95
CA SER A 23 -4.20 10.73 5.90
C SER A 23 -4.89 10.12 4.70
N ILE A 24 -4.20 10.16 3.55
CA ILE A 24 -4.62 9.47 2.33
C ILE A 24 -4.02 8.08 2.37
N LEU A 25 -4.87 7.07 2.18
CA LEU A 25 -4.40 5.69 2.10
C LEU A 25 -3.75 5.46 0.74
N ALA A 26 -2.52 4.97 0.74
CA ALA A 26 -1.78 4.68 -0.47
C ALA A 26 -1.32 3.22 -0.46
N GLY A 27 -1.26 2.61 -1.64
CA GLY A 27 -0.79 1.24 -1.70
C GLY A 27 -0.77 0.70 -3.11
N TRP A 28 -0.28 -0.51 -3.25
CA TRP A 28 -0.35 -1.28 -4.48
C TRP A 28 -1.61 -2.14 -4.39
N SER A 29 -2.58 -1.89 -5.25
CA SER A 29 -3.94 -2.45 -5.15
C SER A 29 -4.62 -1.95 -3.86
N VAL A 30 -4.60 -0.67 -3.66
CA VAL A 30 -5.04 -0.03 -2.42
C VAL A 30 -6.52 -0.23 -2.11
N GLN A 31 -7.33 -0.58 -3.11
CA GLN A 31 -8.75 -0.85 -2.90
C GLN A 31 -8.97 -1.99 -1.90
N THR A 32 -8.08 -2.97 -1.90
CA THR A 32 -8.16 -4.09 -0.96
C THR A 32 -8.02 -3.62 0.48
N GLU A 33 -7.03 -2.75 0.74
CA GLU A 33 -6.82 -2.18 2.07
C GLU A 33 -7.97 -1.29 2.48
N TRP A 34 -8.48 -0.50 1.54
CA TRP A 34 -9.65 0.35 1.77
C TRP A 34 -10.86 -0.49 2.22
N ASP A 35 -11.15 -1.56 1.48
CA ASP A 35 -12.29 -2.42 1.79
C ASP A 35 -12.14 -3.06 3.17
N PHE A 36 -10.94 -3.53 3.49
CA PHE A 36 -10.65 -4.13 4.79
C PHE A 36 -10.84 -3.12 5.92
N LEU A 37 -10.27 -1.92 5.78
CA LEU A 37 -10.35 -0.92 6.83
C LEU A 37 -11.76 -0.42 7.05
N CYS A 38 -12.52 -0.23 5.96
CA CYS A 38 -13.91 0.19 6.07
C CYS A 38 -14.74 -0.85 6.80
N GLU A 39 -14.55 -2.13 6.46
CA GLU A 39 -15.28 -3.21 7.10
C GLU A 39 -14.90 -3.35 8.58
N ALA A 40 -13.60 -3.24 8.88
CA ALA A 40 -13.14 -3.32 10.26
C ALA A 40 -13.70 -2.18 11.11
N CYS A 41 -13.68 -0.96 10.58
CA CYS A 41 -14.24 0.19 11.28
C CYS A 41 -15.74 0.02 11.52
N LEU A 42 -16.46 -0.49 10.52
CA LEU A 42 -17.90 -0.73 10.65
C LEU A 42 -18.20 -1.74 11.76
N GLN A 43 -17.47 -2.86 11.77
CA GLN A 43 -17.69 -3.91 12.78
C GLN A 43 -17.34 -3.44 14.19
N LEU A 44 -16.30 -2.61 14.31
CA LEU A 44 -15.84 -2.11 15.60
C LEU A 44 -16.56 -0.83 16.03
N GLN A 45 -17.46 -0.31 15.20
CA GLN A 45 -18.18 0.94 15.45
C GLN A 45 -17.24 2.12 15.66
N ILE A 46 -16.15 2.15 14.87
CA ILE A 46 -15.18 3.23 14.85
C ILE A 46 -15.39 4.02 13.56
N PRO A 47 -15.55 5.35 13.62
CA PRO A 47 -15.64 6.16 12.39
C PRO A 47 -14.38 6.00 11.56
N TYR A 48 -14.55 5.93 10.22
CA TYR A 48 -13.39 5.84 9.34
C TYR A 48 -12.56 7.12 9.49
N PHE A 49 -11.26 6.96 9.68
CA PHE A 49 -10.39 8.05 10.11
C PHE A 49 -9.46 8.60 9.03
N PHE A 50 -9.33 7.90 7.90
CA PHE A 50 -8.57 8.44 6.76
C PHE A 50 -9.52 9.23 5.85
N THR A 51 -8.94 10.02 4.93
CA THR A 51 -9.77 10.64 3.89
C THR A 51 -10.31 9.56 2.97
N HIS A 52 -11.38 9.90 2.21
CA HIS A 52 -11.97 8.94 1.29
C HIS A 52 -11.25 8.89 -0.07
N ARG A 53 -10.14 9.59 -0.20
CA ARG A 53 -9.33 9.55 -1.41
C ARG A 53 -8.28 8.46 -1.26
N LEU A 54 -7.98 7.79 -2.38
CA LEU A 54 -6.99 6.71 -2.40
C LEU A 54 -5.89 7.08 -3.38
N LEU A 55 -4.66 6.66 -3.08
CA LEU A 55 -3.54 6.83 -3.99
C LEU A 55 -3.06 5.45 -4.41
N GLU A 56 -3.29 5.12 -5.68
CA GLU A 56 -2.95 3.81 -6.21
C GLU A 56 -1.59 3.85 -6.88
N VAL A 57 -0.60 3.21 -6.25
CA VAL A 57 0.78 3.22 -6.75
C VAL A 57 0.89 2.45 -8.07
N TYR A 58 0.06 1.42 -8.27
CA TYR A 58 0.00 0.72 -9.55
C TYR A 58 -0.22 1.68 -10.70
N THR A 59 -1.09 2.67 -10.53
CA THR A 59 -1.39 3.64 -11.59
C THR A 59 -0.16 4.44 -11.98
N LEU A 60 0.65 4.85 -10.99
CA LEU A 60 1.90 5.55 -11.28
C LEU A 60 2.87 4.66 -12.04
N ALA A 61 2.96 3.40 -11.64
CA ALA A 61 3.81 2.44 -12.34
C ALA A 61 3.32 2.21 -13.76
N PHE A 62 2.01 2.08 -13.95
CA PHE A 62 1.43 1.88 -15.26
C PHE A 62 1.79 3.06 -16.19
N VAL A 63 1.61 4.28 -15.73
CA VAL A 63 1.90 5.48 -16.55
C VAL A 63 3.39 5.51 -16.93
N HIS A 64 4.25 5.08 -16.02
CA HIS A 64 5.69 5.11 -16.26
C HIS A 64 6.14 4.01 -17.21
N PHE A 65 5.58 2.81 -17.10
CA PHE A 65 6.10 1.62 -17.79
C PHE A 65 5.26 1.11 -18.96
N TYR A 66 4.07 1.66 -19.21
CA TYR A 66 3.13 1.03 -20.13
C TYR A 66 3.65 0.90 -21.57
N LYS A 67 4.63 1.69 -21.97
CA LYS A 67 5.20 1.63 -23.31
C LYS A 67 6.33 0.62 -23.46
N GLU A 68 6.77 0.05 -22.37
CA GLU A 68 7.86 -0.91 -22.42
C GLU A 68 7.32 -2.31 -22.68
N THR A 69 7.87 -2.98 -23.70
CA THR A 69 7.40 -4.31 -24.09
C THR A 69 7.62 -5.35 -23.01
N ASP A 70 8.70 -5.21 -22.25
CA ASP A 70 9.04 -6.14 -21.18
C ASP A 70 8.12 -6.03 -19.97
N MET A 71 7.34 -4.95 -19.91
CA MET A 71 6.42 -4.68 -18.82
C MET A 71 4.97 -4.94 -19.20
N LYS A 72 4.76 -5.91 -20.09
CA LYS A 72 3.42 -6.24 -20.60
C LYS A 72 2.40 -6.46 -19.48
N TYR A 73 2.83 -7.09 -18.40
CA TYR A 73 2.00 -7.29 -17.23
C TYR A 73 2.69 -6.61 -16.05
N ILE A 74 2.28 -5.37 -15.79
CA ILE A 74 2.88 -4.57 -14.72
C ILE A 74 2.40 -5.11 -13.38
N ASN A 75 3.32 -5.53 -12.54
CA ASN A 75 3.02 -5.99 -11.19
C ASN A 75 4.13 -5.56 -10.23
N LEU A 76 3.90 -5.72 -8.93
CA LEU A 76 4.81 -5.25 -7.90
C LEU A 76 6.22 -5.84 -8.08
N SER A 77 6.30 -7.14 -8.36
CA SER A 77 7.58 -7.82 -8.54
C SER A 77 8.37 -7.26 -9.71
N LYS A 78 7.73 -7.09 -10.86
CA LYS A 78 8.41 -6.58 -12.06
C LYS A 78 8.86 -5.14 -11.90
N VAL A 79 8.02 -4.31 -11.30
CA VAL A 79 8.35 -2.90 -11.09
C VAL A 79 9.48 -2.76 -10.08
N SER A 80 9.43 -3.53 -9.01
CA SER A 80 10.51 -3.53 -8.02
C SER A 80 11.84 -3.89 -8.65
N LYS A 81 11.84 -4.96 -9.46
CA LYS A 81 13.06 -5.40 -10.15
C LYS A 81 13.58 -4.33 -11.12
N ALA A 82 12.68 -3.73 -11.89
CA ALA A 82 13.06 -2.70 -12.86
C ALA A 82 13.66 -1.47 -12.19
N LEU A 83 13.23 -1.14 -10.98
CA LEU A 83 13.71 0.02 -10.23
C LEU A 83 14.83 -0.33 -9.25
N GLY A 84 15.25 -1.59 -9.19
CA GLY A 84 16.32 -2.01 -8.29
C GLY A 84 15.91 -2.03 -6.82
N ILE A 85 14.64 -2.29 -6.55
CA ILE A 85 14.10 -2.31 -5.19
C ILE A 85 14.00 -3.75 -4.69
N PRO A 86 14.59 -4.07 -3.53
CA PRO A 86 14.47 -5.41 -2.96
C PRO A 86 13.02 -5.75 -2.62
N LEU A 87 12.62 -6.97 -2.94
CA LEU A 87 11.28 -7.46 -2.63
C LEU A 87 11.35 -8.91 -2.21
N ASP A 88 10.86 -9.20 -1.01
CA ASP A 88 10.71 -10.57 -0.51
C ASP A 88 9.21 -10.89 -0.58
N GLN A 89 8.81 -11.54 -1.66
CA GLN A 89 7.39 -11.77 -1.96
C GLN A 89 6.69 -12.52 -0.84
N HIS A 90 5.40 -12.22 -0.68
CA HIS A 90 4.52 -12.86 0.30
C HIS A 90 4.81 -12.47 1.75
N LYS A 91 5.64 -11.44 1.97
CA LYS A 91 5.82 -10.83 3.28
C LYS A 91 5.21 -9.45 3.25
N PRO A 92 4.16 -9.20 4.04
CA PRO A 92 3.44 -7.91 3.97
C PRO A 92 4.33 -6.69 4.21
N ASP A 93 5.27 -6.78 5.13
CA ASP A 93 6.19 -5.67 5.41
C ASP A 93 7.10 -5.38 4.23
N SER A 94 7.56 -6.41 3.51
CA SER A 94 8.38 -6.24 2.32
C SER A 94 7.56 -5.61 1.19
N ASP A 95 6.33 -6.06 0.99
CA ASP A 95 5.45 -5.50 -0.04
C ASP A 95 5.15 -4.02 0.21
N VAL A 96 4.88 -3.66 1.45
CA VAL A 96 4.60 -2.26 1.82
C VAL A 96 5.85 -1.39 1.61
N ARG A 97 7.00 -1.88 2.02
CA ARG A 97 8.26 -1.14 1.84
C ARG A 97 8.58 -0.95 0.36
N ALA A 98 8.42 -2.00 -0.45
CA ALA A 98 8.66 -1.91 -1.88
C ALA A 98 7.72 -0.90 -2.53
N THR A 99 6.43 -0.93 -2.16
CA THR A 99 5.44 0.02 -2.66
C THR A 99 5.84 1.46 -2.33
N TYR A 100 6.28 1.70 -1.11
CA TYR A 100 6.73 3.02 -0.69
C TYR A 100 7.94 3.49 -1.49
N GLU A 101 8.92 2.62 -1.70
CA GLU A 101 10.12 2.96 -2.48
C GLU A 101 9.78 3.22 -3.94
N ILE A 102 8.86 2.44 -4.52
CA ILE A 102 8.38 2.68 -5.88
C ILE A 102 7.73 4.07 -5.96
N PHE A 103 6.84 4.36 -5.02
CA PHE A 103 6.17 5.66 -5.00
C PHE A 103 7.18 6.80 -4.95
N LYS A 104 8.17 6.72 -4.06
CA LYS A 104 9.18 7.77 -3.94
C LYS A 104 9.95 7.97 -5.24
N LYS A 105 10.39 6.87 -5.86
CA LYS A 105 11.17 6.96 -7.10
C LYS A 105 10.36 7.53 -8.25
N LEU A 106 9.13 7.07 -8.43
CA LEU A 106 8.31 7.54 -9.54
C LEU A 106 7.81 8.95 -9.30
N PHE A 107 7.48 9.30 -8.08
CA PHE A 107 7.03 10.66 -7.76
C PHE A 107 8.17 11.67 -7.97
N ALA A 108 9.37 11.31 -7.59
CA ALA A 108 10.53 12.19 -7.79
C ALA A 108 10.77 12.50 -9.27
N GLN A 109 10.45 11.56 -10.17
CA GLN A 109 10.62 11.75 -11.61
C GLN A 109 9.59 12.71 -12.20
N GLN A 110 8.50 13.00 -11.47
CA GLN A 110 7.49 13.95 -11.94
C GLN A 110 7.85 15.39 -11.59
N THR A 111 8.83 15.59 -10.73
CA THR A 111 9.25 16.92 -10.30
C THR A 111 10.59 17.29 -10.93
#